data_c940109971b9b4117d5dd8baed24df76
#
_entry.id   c940109971b9b4117d5dd8baed24df76
#
_cell.length_a   1.000
_cell.length_b   1.000
_cell.length_c   1.000
_cell.angle_alpha   90.00
_cell.angle_beta   90.00
_cell.angle_gamma   90.00
#
_symmetry.space_group_name_H-M   'P 1'
#
loop_
_entity.id
_entity.type
_entity.pdbx_description
1 polymer ?
#
loop_
_entity_poly.entity_id
_entity_poly.type
_entity_poly.pdbx_seq_one_letter_code
_entity_poly.pdbx_strand_id
1 'polypeptide(L)'
;MKNGRERRFANKTGEQIFESHYIDGKKDGEEWEIFEDGRAIRSKTTCHYRNGKLDGSYRVESTWEGKPYITIEGQYTDGEKSGQWIQHNYQDNTQTCTWHGEGGA
;
A
#
# COMPACT_ATOMS: atom_id res chain seq x y z
N MET A 1 -25.24 -3.54 -6.75
CA MET A 1 -23.77 -3.62 -6.71
C MET A 1 -23.23 -2.75 -5.60
N LYS A 2 -22.04 -3.09 -5.11
CA LYS A 2 -21.43 -2.36 -4.02
C LYS A 2 -20.92 -1.00 -4.49
N ASN A 3 -21.34 0.03 -3.80
CA ASN A 3 -20.88 1.39 -4.03
C ASN A 3 -20.52 2.02 -2.71
N GLY A 4 -19.58 2.97 -2.74
CA GLY A 4 -19.22 3.72 -1.56
C GLY A 4 -17.99 3.17 -0.88
N ARG A 5 -17.90 3.43 0.40
CA ARG A 5 -16.68 3.22 1.18
C ARG A 5 -16.84 2.05 2.13
N GLU A 6 -15.79 1.26 2.24
CA GLU A 6 -15.69 0.20 3.24
C GLU A 6 -14.61 0.56 4.24
N ARG A 7 -14.90 0.34 5.52
CA ARG A 7 -13.96 0.59 6.62
C ARG A 7 -13.91 -0.60 7.54
N ARG A 8 -12.74 -0.82 8.14
CA ARG A 8 -12.59 -1.81 9.20
C ARG A 8 -11.86 -1.18 10.37
N PHE A 9 -12.18 -1.66 11.57
CA PHE A 9 -11.64 -1.14 12.81
C PHE A 9 -11.06 -2.27 13.64
N ALA A 10 -9.98 -1.99 14.35
CA ALA A 10 -9.38 -2.96 15.26
C ALA A 10 -10.31 -3.21 16.45
N ASN A 11 -10.52 -4.48 16.78
CA ASN A 11 -11.44 -4.87 17.86
C ASN A 11 -11.03 -4.35 19.24
N LYS A 12 -9.73 -4.30 19.51
CA LYS A 12 -9.24 -3.93 20.84
C LYS A 12 -9.15 -2.43 21.06
N THR A 13 -8.79 -1.68 20.04
CA THR A 13 -8.50 -0.26 20.18
C THR A 13 -9.56 0.64 19.57
N GLY A 14 -10.38 0.09 18.66
CA GLY A 14 -11.31 0.91 17.87
C GLY A 14 -10.63 1.72 16.77
N GLU A 15 -9.33 1.56 16.60
CA GLU A 15 -8.60 2.28 15.55
C GLU A 15 -9.03 1.82 14.16
N GLN A 16 -9.21 2.78 13.25
CA GLN A 16 -9.49 2.42 11.86
C GLN A 16 -8.23 1.85 11.24
N ILE A 17 -8.35 0.65 10.65
CA ILE A 17 -7.20 -0.07 10.08
C ILE A 17 -7.34 -0.36 8.59
N PHE A 18 -8.44 0.02 7.99
CA PHE A 18 -8.68 -0.26 6.58
C PHE A 18 -9.70 0.71 6.02
N GLU A 19 -9.48 1.14 4.80
CA GLU A 19 -10.50 1.88 4.05
C GLU A 19 -10.33 1.58 2.57
N SER A 20 -11.46 1.34 1.89
CA SER A 20 -11.48 1.11 0.46
C SER A 20 -12.72 1.78 -0.14
N HIS A 21 -12.71 1.95 -1.43
CA HIS A 21 -13.79 2.60 -2.17
C HIS A 21 -14.23 1.73 -3.32
N TYR A 22 -15.54 1.72 -3.58
CA TYR A 22 -16.14 0.87 -4.61
C TYR A 22 -17.06 1.68 -5.51
N ILE A 23 -17.06 1.35 -6.80
CA ILE A 23 -17.99 1.85 -7.78
C ILE A 23 -18.48 0.65 -8.59
N ASP A 24 -19.78 0.44 -8.63
CA ASP A 24 -20.41 -0.67 -9.35
C ASP A 24 -19.76 -2.02 -9.04
N GLY A 25 -19.51 -2.26 -7.75
CA GLY A 25 -18.99 -3.54 -7.29
C GLY A 25 -17.49 -3.72 -7.44
N LYS A 26 -16.80 -2.74 -8.01
CA LYS A 26 -15.35 -2.82 -8.21
C LYS A 26 -14.63 -1.76 -7.39
N LYS A 27 -13.44 -2.11 -6.92
CA LYS A 27 -12.62 -1.13 -6.20
C LYS A 27 -12.25 0.01 -7.13
N ASP A 28 -12.37 1.23 -6.62
CA ASP A 28 -12.05 2.43 -7.38
C ASP A 28 -11.68 3.54 -6.41
N GLY A 29 -10.46 4.06 -6.54
CA GLY A 29 -9.94 5.10 -5.67
C GLY A 29 -8.90 4.58 -4.71
N GLU A 30 -8.61 5.37 -3.69
CA GLU A 30 -7.56 5.05 -2.73
C GLU A 30 -8.01 3.94 -1.77
N GLU A 31 -7.06 3.06 -1.45
CA GLU A 31 -7.23 2.06 -0.41
C GLU A 31 -6.01 2.10 0.50
N TRP A 32 -6.24 1.97 1.80
CA TRP A 32 -5.14 1.80 2.74
C TRP A 32 -5.49 0.78 3.79
N GLU A 33 -4.45 0.10 4.29
CA GLU A 33 -4.60 -0.94 5.30
C GLU A 33 -3.44 -0.91 6.25
N ILE A 34 -3.71 -1.10 7.54
CA ILE A 34 -2.70 -1.19 8.58
C ILE A 34 -2.63 -2.65 9.04
N PHE A 35 -1.41 -3.16 9.07
CA PHE A 35 -1.13 -4.52 9.52
C PHE A 35 -0.14 -4.47 10.68
N GLU A 36 -0.41 -5.26 11.71
CA GLU A 36 0.49 -5.42 12.85
C GLU A 36 0.75 -6.90 13.06
N ASP A 37 2.02 -7.25 13.35
CA ASP A 37 2.38 -8.64 13.54
C ASP A 37 2.18 -9.13 14.98
N GLY A 38 1.63 -8.27 15.84
CA GLY A 38 1.41 -8.59 17.23
C GLY A 38 2.66 -8.44 18.09
N ARG A 39 3.75 -7.99 17.51
CA ARG A 39 5.02 -7.76 18.22
C ARG A 39 5.43 -6.31 18.10
N ALA A 40 6.35 -6.04 17.21
CA ALA A 40 6.94 -4.71 17.08
C ALA A 40 6.72 -4.07 15.71
N ILE A 41 6.35 -4.85 14.71
CA ILE A 41 6.22 -4.35 13.35
C ILE A 41 4.79 -3.92 13.06
N ARG A 42 4.67 -2.71 12.53
CA ARG A 42 3.43 -2.13 12.06
C ARG A 42 3.66 -1.60 10.66
N SER A 43 2.79 -1.98 9.73
CA SER A 43 2.91 -1.58 8.33
C SER A 43 1.63 -0.92 7.87
N LYS A 44 1.78 0.14 7.06
CA LYS A 44 0.65 0.75 6.37
C LYS A 44 0.89 0.67 4.87
N THR A 45 -0.07 0.09 4.16
CA THR A 45 -0.05 0.02 2.70
C THR A 45 -1.08 0.99 2.16
N THR A 46 -0.66 1.85 1.25
CA THR A 46 -1.55 2.78 0.57
C THR A 46 -1.43 2.54 -0.93
N CYS A 47 -2.55 2.37 -1.59
CA CYS A 47 -2.56 2.12 -3.03
C CYS A 47 -3.80 2.73 -3.66
N HIS A 48 -3.88 2.63 -4.97
CA HIS A 48 -4.99 3.17 -5.74
C HIS A 48 -5.53 2.11 -6.68
N TYR A 49 -6.84 2.09 -6.83
CA TYR A 49 -7.53 1.19 -7.74
C TYR A 49 -8.30 1.99 -8.77
N ARG A 50 -8.40 1.42 -9.93
CA ARG A 50 -9.23 1.94 -11.00
C ARG A 50 -9.92 0.77 -11.68
N ASN A 51 -11.24 0.79 -11.62
CA ASN A 51 -12.06 -0.25 -12.23
C ASN A 51 -11.66 -1.67 -11.80
N GLY A 52 -11.35 -1.83 -10.52
CA GLY A 52 -11.01 -3.12 -9.93
C GLY A 52 -9.54 -3.52 -10.02
N LYS A 53 -8.71 -2.72 -10.68
CA LYS A 53 -7.28 -3.02 -10.84
C LYS A 53 -6.43 -1.98 -10.16
N LEU A 54 -5.27 -2.41 -9.65
CA LEU A 54 -4.29 -1.47 -9.12
C LEU A 54 -3.84 -0.54 -10.24
N ASP A 55 -3.88 0.76 -9.98
CA ASP A 55 -3.50 1.78 -10.96
C ASP A 55 -3.15 3.05 -10.20
N GLY A 56 -1.91 3.49 -10.32
CA GLY A 56 -1.42 4.66 -9.63
C GLY A 56 -0.38 4.32 -8.58
N SER A 57 -0.17 5.22 -7.64
CA SER A 57 0.88 5.07 -6.65
C SER A 57 0.61 3.92 -5.68
N TYR A 58 1.69 3.30 -5.24
CA TYR A 58 1.68 2.22 -4.28
C TYR A 58 2.77 2.49 -3.26
N ARG A 59 2.42 2.44 -1.97
CA ARG A 59 3.39 2.75 -0.92
C ARG A 59 3.17 1.85 0.27
N VAL A 60 4.25 1.29 0.79
CA VAL A 60 4.25 0.55 2.05
C VAL A 60 5.20 1.27 3.00
N GLU A 61 4.72 1.55 4.20
CA GLU A 61 5.53 2.13 5.26
C GLU A 61 5.51 1.20 6.45
N SER A 62 6.68 0.70 6.84
CA SER A 62 6.79 -0.19 7.98
C SER A 62 7.61 0.47 9.08
N THR A 63 7.18 0.27 10.31
CA THR A 63 7.93 0.70 11.49
C THR A 63 8.24 -0.50 12.37
N TRP A 64 9.32 -0.39 13.12
CA TRP A 64 9.70 -1.37 14.12
C TRP A 64 9.92 -0.62 15.44
N GLU A 65 9.11 -0.98 16.43
CA GLU A 65 9.08 -0.30 17.72
C GLU A 65 8.91 1.22 17.56
N GLY A 66 8.04 1.62 16.62
CA GLY A 66 7.74 3.03 16.38
C GLY A 66 8.74 3.78 15.53
N LYS A 67 9.83 3.13 15.10
CA LYS A 67 10.86 3.76 14.29
C LYS A 67 10.74 3.32 12.83
N PRO A 68 11.09 4.19 11.88
CA PRO A 68 11.10 3.78 10.48
C PRO A 68 11.96 2.53 10.26
N TYR A 69 11.41 1.59 9.52
CA TYR A 69 12.08 0.32 9.26
C TYR A 69 12.29 0.09 7.77
N ILE A 70 11.20 -0.04 7.01
CA ILE A 70 11.27 -0.24 5.57
C ILE A 70 10.18 0.60 4.93
N THR A 71 10.51 1.24 3.80
CA THR A 71 9.50 1.83 2.92
C THR A 71 9.68 1.27 1.53
N ILE A 72 8.55 1.07 0.85
CA ILE A 72 8.53 0.63 -0.54
C ILE A 72 7.61 1.59 -1.28
N GLU A 73 8.09 2.13 -2.39
CA GLU A 73 7.30 3.05 -3.22
C GLU A 73 7.41 2.66 -4.68
N GLY A 74 6.30 2.76 -5.37
CA GLY A 74 6.27 2.51 -6.80
C GLY A 74 4.91 2.86 -7.36
N GLN A 75 4.61 2.32 -8.51
CA GLN A 75 3.32 2.55 -9.13
C GLN A 75 2.89 1.36 -9.95
N TYR A 76 1.59 1.30 -10.17
CA TYR A 76 0.96 0.30 -11.01
C TYR A 76 0.29 0.98 -12.19
N THR A 77 0.26 0.29 -13.29
CA THR A 77 -0.50 0.71 -14.46
C THR A 77 -1.32 -0.49 -14.90
N ASP A 78 -2.64 -0.34 -14.84
CA ASP A 78 -3.57 -1.37 -15.28
C ASP A 78 -3.29 -2.75 -14.67
N GLY A 79 -3.00 -2.78 -13.39
CA GLY A 79 -2.78 -4.01 -12.63
C GLY A 79 -1.36 -4.53 -12.60
N GLU A 80 -0.45 -3.90 -13.32
CA GLU A 80 0.94 -4.34 -13.38
C GLU A 80 1.90 -3.28 -12.84
N LYS A 81 2.97 -3.73 -12.21
CA LYS A 81 4.00 -2.82 -11.74
C LYS A 81 4.60 -2.07 -12.91
N SER A 82 4.83 -0.78 -12.75
CA SER A 82 5.41 0.06 -13.78
C SER A 82 6.35 1.09 -13.16
N GLY A 83 7.29 1.58 -13.98
CA GLY A 83 8.21 2.61 -13.55
C GLY A 83 9.23 2.15 -12.53
N GLN A 84 9.77 3.09 -11.80
CA GLN A 84 10.79 2.81 -10.81
C GLN A 84 10.17 2.46 -9.47
N TRP A 85 10.65 1.37 -8.87
CA TRP A 85 10.27 0.93 -7.54
C TRP A 85 11.47 1.09 -6.62
N ILE A 86 11.25 1.69 -5.47
CA ILE A 86 12.32 2.00 -4.51
C ILE A 86 11.97 1.35 -3.19
N GLN A 87 12.91 0.59 -2.65
CA GLN A 87 12.83 0.08 -1.29
C GLN A 87 13.95 0.70 -0.48
N HIS A 88 13.60 1.29 0.65
CA HIS A 88 14.57 1.87 1.56
C HIS A 88 14.53 1.09 2.88
N ASN A 89 15.72 0.66 3.33
CA ASN A 89 15.89 0.00 4.61
C ASN A 89 16.58 0.98 5.55
N TYR A 90 15.87 1.38 6.59
CA TYR A 90 16.36 2.41 7.51
C TYR A 90 17.33 1.88 8.55
N GLN A 91 17.40 0.56 8.76
CA GLN A 91 18.33 0.00 9.72
C GLN A 91 19.78 0.11 9.25
N ASP A 92 20.03 -0.19 7.99
CA ASP A 92 21.37 -0.12 7.42
C ASP A 92 21.53 1.03 6.42
N ASN A 93 20.49 1.84 6.26
CA ASN A 93 20.45 2.98 5.37
C ASN A 93 20.81 2.63 3.93
N THR A 94 20.29 1.49 3.47
CA THR A 94 20.45 1.07 2.08
C THR A 94 19.20 1.35 1.28
N GLN A 95 19.36 1.44 -0.02
CA GLN A 95 18.25 1.67 -0.94
C GLN A 95 18.42 0.79 -2.15
N THR A 96 17.33 0.12 -2.53
CA THR A 96 17.29 -0.73 -3.71
C THR A 96 16.30 -0.15 -4.69
N CYS A 97 16.71 -0.03 -5.94
CA CYS A 97 15.86 0.47 -7.02
C CYS A 97 15.65 -0.64 -8.04
N THR A 98 14.39 -0.82 -8.45
CA THR A 98 14.04 -1.80 -9.47
C THR A 98 13.18 -1.09 -10.51
N TRP A 99 13.42 -1.40 -11.76
CA TRP A 99 12.67 -0.77 -12.84
C TRP A 99 11.72 -1.79 -13.46
N HIS A 100 10.46 -1.41 -13.63
CA HIS A 100 9.43 -2.22 -14.25
C HIS A 100 8.78 -1.47 -15.39
N GLY A 101 8.37 -2.20 -16.41
CA GLY A 101 7.58 -1.62 -17.45
C GLY A 101 8.18 -1.81 -18.84
N GLU A 102 7.40 -1.38 -19.81
CA GLU A 102 7.77 -1.52 -21.21
C GLU A 102 8.92 -0.61 -21.58
N GLY A 103 9.86 -1.15 -22.31
CA GLY A 103 10.95 -0.37 -22.85
C GLY A 103 11.87 0.25 -21.81
N GLY A 104 11.48 0.22 -20.57
CA GLY A 104 12.29 0.74 -19.50
C GLY A 104 13.17 -0.29 -18.87
N ALA A 105 13.01 -1.44 -19.34
CA ALA A 105 13.71 -2.59 -18.79
C ALA A 105 15.20 -2.42 -18.87
#